data_ab84c61137374df43be22ab25cf25a7d
#
_entry.id   ab84c61137374df43be22ab25cf25a7d
#
_cell.length_a   1.000
_cell.length_b   1.000
_cell.length_c   1.000
_cell.angle_alpha   90.00
_cell.angle_beta   90.00
_cell.angle_gamma   90.00
#
_symmetry.space_group_name_H-M   'P 1'
#
loop_
_entity.id
_entity.type
_entity.pdbx_description
1 polymer ?
#
loop_
_entity_poly.entity_id
_entity_poly.type
_entity_poly.pdbx_seq_one_letter_code
_entity_poly.pdbx_strand_id
1 'polypeptide(L)'
;MKKVIALFTLAVLATSFTGSSAAENIAALATNIARGAQSDESAYFVMTDRYANGDTTNDNGGLKAGSYDSGFDPTNYGMFHGGDFKGITNSLNRLKKLRFTSIWVTPPVKQQTMQGNSAAYHGYWGLDFTTVDPYLGSEYDFKELVVKAHAIGMKVIIDIVVNHTADVIQYSDNNAYVSHKSAPYLDASGKPFDPALFAGKDTFPKLDANISFAKKPSVDAANANIKKPAFLNDITNYHNRGDSNWSGTSVLDGDFFGLDDVFTQKPEVVKGWIEVWSNWITKFGIDGYRIDTAKHVNPEFWKVFIPAILKAAKAAGKTDFPIYGEIFDSNPLTTAQFVRNQAFPGVLDFAF
;
A
#
# COMPACT_ATOMS: atom_id res chain seq x y z
N MET A 1 60.13 -34.82 48.87
CA MET A 1 59.18 -33.68 48.89
C MET A 1 58.58 -33.56 47.52
N LYS A 2 57.34 -34.04 47.34
CA LYS A 2 56.57 -34.00 46.08
C LYS A 2 55.71 -32.73 46.06
N LYS A 3 55.95 -31.86 45.12
CA LYS A 3 55.10 -30.68 44.89
C LYS A 3 53.84 -31.08 44.07
N VAL A 4 52.68 -30.88 44.62
CA VAL A 4 51.39 -31.04 43.96
C VAL A 4 51.06 -29.71 43.30
N ILE A 5 50.95 -29.71 41.99
CA ILE A 5 50.46 -28.55 41.21
C ILE A 5 48.94 -28.79 41.02
N ALA A 6 48.13 -27.92 41.61
CA ALA A 6 46.70 -27.90 41.38
C ALA A 6 46.38 -27.10 40.13
N LEU A 7 45.82 -27.74 39.10
CA LEU A 7 45.27 -27.10 37.94
C LEU A 7 43.84 -26.62 38.25
N PHE A 8 43.65 -25.29 38.25
CA PHE A 8 42.29 -24.72 38.26
C PHE A 8 41.78 -24.64 36.83
N THR A 9 40.81 -25.47 36.48
CA THR A 9 40.05 -25.40 35.24
C THR A 9 38.93 -24.37 35.42
N LEU A 10 39.10 -23.24 34.74
CA LEU A 10 38.07 -22.20 34.63
C LEU A 10 37.01 -22.67 33.64
N ALA A 11 35.84 -23.11 34.11
CA ALA A 11 34.73 -23.39 33.24
C ALA A 11 34.06 -22.05 32.85
N VAL A 12 34.26 -21.63 31.60
CA VAL A 12 33.53 -20.52 31.00
C VAL A 12 32.15 -21.06 30.64
N LEU A 13 31.12 -20.70 31.42
CA LEU A 13 29.73 -20.86 31.00
C LEU A 13 29.48 -19.89 29.85
N ALA A 14 29.51 -20.40 28.63
CA ALA A 14 28.90 -19.70 27.49
C ALA A 14 27.37 -19.78 27.61
N THR A 15 26.75 -18.74 28.16
CA THR A 15 25.33 -18.55 28.02
C THR A 15 25.05 -18.20 26.55
N SER A 16 24.65 -19.22 25.80
CA SER A 16 24.07 -19.02 24.48
C SER A 16 22.75 -18.27 24.65
N PHE A 17 22.77 -16.97 24.43
CA PHE A 17 21.57 -16.23 24.10
C PHE A 17 21.03 -16.79 22.78
N THR A 18 20.09 -17.72 22.85
CA THR A 18 19.25 -18.07 21.72
C THR A 18 18.30 -16.89 21.51
N GLY A 19 18.77 -15.91 20.76
CA GLY A 19 17.87 -14.93 20.17
C GLY A 19 16.83 -15.71 19.36
N SER A 20 15.55 -15.57 19.70
CA SER A 20 14.46 -16.06 18.86
C SER A 20 14.73 -15.58 17.44
N SER A 21 15.03 -16.51 16.55
CA SER A 21 15.53 -16.14 15.23
C SER A 21 14.40 -15.54 14.40
N ALA A 22 14.74 -14.63 13.49
CA ALA A 22 13.80 -14.10 12.50
C ALA A 22 13.04 -15.22 11.76
N ALA A 23 13.59 -16.43 11.69
CA ALA A 23 12.98 -17.61 11.12
C ALA A 23 11.73 -18.13 11.91
N GLU A 24 11.73 -18.07 13.24
CA GLU A 24 10.56 -18.46 14.04
C GLU A 24 9.39 -17.50 13.84
N ASN A 25 9.68 -16.21 13.73
CA ASN A 25 8.65 -15.21 13.41
C ASN A 25 8.07 -15.38 12.00
N ILE A 26 8.88 -15.78 11.01
CA ILE A 26 8.43 -16.02 9.64
C ILE A 26 7.46 -17.22 9.59
N ALA A 27 7.74 -18.31 10.31
CA ALA A 27 6.87 -19.47 10.36
C ALA A 27 5.50 -19.13 10.97
N ALA A 28 5.45 -18.31 12.03
CA ALA A 28 4.21 -17.82 12.61
C ALA A 28 3.41 -16.93 11.65
N LEU A 29 4.08 -16.07 10.89
CA LEU A 29 3.45 -15.22 9.87
C LEU A 29 2.88 -16.04 8.71
N ALA A 30 3.49 -17.17 8.36
CA ALA A 30 3.01 -18.04 7.29
C ALA A 30 1.76 -18.87 7.68
N THR A 31 1.33 -18.86 8.95
CA THR A 31 0.18 -19.62 9.38
C THR A 31 -1.08 -19.23 8.62
N ASN A 32 -1.68 -20.20 7.94
CA ASN A 32 -2.97 -20.04 7.29
C ASN A 32 -4.08 -20.31 8.30
N ILE A 33 -4.93 -19.33 8.52
CA ILE A 33 -6.06 -19.49 9.45
C ILE A 33 -7.20 -20.16 8.70
N ALA A 34 -7.45 -21.44 9.00
CA ALA A 34 -8.61 -22.14 8.46
C ALA A 34 -9.90 -21.47 8.94
N ARG A 35 -10.81 -21.19 8.02
CA ARG A 35 -12.09 -20.55 8.29
C ARG A 35 -13.23 -21.20 7.53
N GLY A 36 -14.43 -20.93 7.99
CA GLY A 36 -15.66 -21.21 7.27
C GLY A 36 -15.80 -20.39 5.96
N ALA A 37 -16.97 -20.45 5.36
CA ALA A 37 -17.28 -19.67 4.17
C ALA A 37 -17.04 -18.17 4.42
N GLN A 38 -16.69 -17.44 3.37
CA GLN A 38 -16.44 -15.98 3.44
C GLN A 38 -17.64 -15.20 4.02
N SER A 39 -18.86 -15.73 3.86
CA SER A 39 -20.09 -15.22 4.46
C SER A 39 -20.08 -15.20 6.01
N ASP A 40 -19.22 -15.98 6.63
CA ASP A 40 -19.12 -16.07 8.09
C ASP A 40 -18.07 -15.09 8.65
N GLU A 41 -17.44 -14.30 7.80
CA GLU A 41 -16.42 -13.33 8.19
C GLU A 41 -17.03 -11.97 8.51
N SER A 42 -16.48 -11.37 9.55
CA SER A 42 -16.82 -10.03 10.02
C SER A 42 -15.54 -9.23 10.18
N ALA A 43 -15.35 -8.21 9.33
CA ALA A 43 -14.18 -7.34 9.37
C ALA A 43 -14.46 -6.08 10.20
N TYR A 44 -13.51 -5.70 11.07
CA TYR A 44 -13.51 -4.41 11.72
C TYR A 44 -12.57 -3.48 10.95
N PHE A 45 -13.11 -2.44 10.32
CA PHE A 45 -12.31 -1.41 9.67
C PHE A 45 -11.65 -0.50 10.69
N VAL A 46 -10.34 -0.29 10.54
CA VAL A 46 -9.53 0.54 11.42
C VAL A 46 -8.81 1.62 10.62
N MET A 47 -9.22 2.87 10.81
CA MET A 47 -8.34 3.98 10.47
C MET A 47 -7.31 4.09 11.59
N THR A 48 -6.09 3.61 11.33
CA THR A 48 -5.06 3.35 12.34
C THR A 48 -4.79 4.56 13.21
N ASP A 49 -4.54 5.72 12.59
CA ASP A 49 -4.26 6.99 13.28
C ASP A 49 -5.39 7.42 14.24
N ARG A 50 -6.64 7.05 13.94
CA ARG A 50 -7.84 7.48 14.71
C ARG A 50 -8.28 6.49 15.77
N TYR A 51 -7.63 5.32 15.86
CA TYR A 51 -8.13 4.24 16.68
C TYR A 51 -7.66 4.31 18.13
N ALA A 52 -6.38 4.16 18.36
CA ALA A 52 -5.79 4.21 19.71
C ALA A 52 -4.29 4.47 19.61
N ASN A 53 -3.80 5.40 20.42
CA ASN A 53 -2.37 5.65 20.60
C ASN A 53 -1.83 4.65 21.62
N GLY A 54 -0.97 3.74 21.19
CA GLY A 54 -0.31 2.74 22.03
C GLY A 54 1.15 3.08 22.34
N ASP A 55 1.73 4.02 21.58
CA ASP A 55 3.11 4.47 21.74
C ASP A 55 3.29 5.94 21.34
N THR A 56 3.30 6.81 22.32
CA THR A 56 3.44 8.25 22.09
C THR A 56 4.81 8.68 21.55
N THR A 57 5.77 7.76 21.44
CA THR A 57 7.11 8.07 20.90
C THR A 57 7.12 8.19 19.38
N ASN A 58 6.13 7.62 18.70
CA ASN A 58 5.98 7.68 17.24
C ASN A 58 5.05 8.82 16.75
N ASP A 59 4.37 9.55 17.63
CA ASP A 59 3.38 10.57 17.30
C ASP A 59 3.85 11.61 16.26
N ASN A 60 5.15 11.88 16.21
CA ASN A 60 5.73 12.85 15.28
C ASN A 60 6.45 12.19 14.08
N GLY A 61 6.29 10.88 13.85
CA GLY A 61 6.90 10.18 12.73
C GLY A 61 8.43 10.28 12.66
N GLY A 62 9.10 10.48 13.81
CA GLY A 62 10.55 10.71 13.89
C GLY A 62 10.97 12.16 13.60
N LEU A 63 10.04 13.08 13.33
CA LEU A 63 10.31 14.51 13.16
C LEU A 63 10.29 15.22 14.51
N LYS A 64 10.71 16.51 14.49
CA LYS A 64 10.74 17.32 15.71
C LYS A 64 9.33 17.56 16.25
N ALA A 65 9.09 17.20 17.50
CA ALA A 65 7.82 17.42 18.16
C ALA A 65 7.42 18.91 18.16
N GLY A 66 6.13 19.17 17.90
CA GLY A 66 5.56 20.52 17.84
C GLY A 66 5.95 21.31 16.59
N SER A 67 6.64 20.71 15.59
CA SER A 67 6.80 21.33 14.29
C SER A 67 5.54 21.15 13.45
N TYR A 68 5.20 22.15 12.64
CA TYR A 68 4.12 22.02 11.66
C TYR A 68 4.37 20.86 10.70
N ASP A 69 5.63 20.65 10.31
CA ASP A 69 6.04 19.60 9.38
C ASP A 69 5.79 18.18 9.93
N SER A 70 5.65 18.01 11.27
CA SER A 70 5.27 16.72 11.85
C SER A 70 3.79 16.39 11.62
N GLY A 71 2.95 17.39 11.39
CA GLY A 71 1.52 17.17 11.19
C GLY A 71 0.79 16.55 12.39
N PHE A 72 1.41 16.46 13.58
CA PHE A 72 0.78 15.93 14.79
C PHE A 72 0.04 17.01 15.55
N ASP A 73 -1.26 16.96 15.54
CA ASP A 73 -2.15 17.80 16.33
C ASP A 73 -3.49 17.08 16.56
N PRO A 74 -3.67 16.38 17.69
CA PRO A 74 -4.89 15.62 17.95
C PRO A 74 -6.13 16.47 18.18
N THR A 75 -5.99 17.82 18.21
CA THR A 75 -7.13 18.75 18.28
C THR A 75 -7.63 19.17 16.90
N ASN A 76 -6.86 18.92 15.85
CA ASN A 76 -7.19 19.28 14.48
C ASN A 76 -7.54 18.01 13.67
N TYR A 77 -8.77 17.92 13.18
CA TYR A 77 -9.27 16.77 12.43
C TYR A 77 -8.47 16.43 11.16
N GLY A 78 -7.75 17.37 10.57
CA GLY A 78 -6.92 17.20 9.37
C GLY A 78 -5.47 16.76 9.69
N MET A 79 -5.10 16.58 10.95
CA MET A 79 -3.75 16.25 11.38
C MET A 79 -3.67 14.84 11.98
N PHE A 80 -2.45 14.33 12.23
CA PHE A 80 -2.27 13.06 12.93
C PHE A 80 -2.74 13.16 14.38
N HIS A 81 -3.37 12.09 14.86
CA HIS A 81 -3.87 11.97 16.24
C HIS A 81 -3.08 10.93 17.07
N GLY A 82 -2.11 10.25 16.45
CA GLY A 82 -1.18 9.34 17.13
C GLY A 82 -1.68 7.92 17.31
N GLY A 83 -2.79 7.51 16.68
CA GLY A 83 -3.18 6.09 16.66
C GLY A 83 -2.17 5.26 15.88
N ASP A 84 -1.85 4.04 16.37
CA ASP A 84 -0.74 3.23 15.89
C ASP A 84 -1.01 1.72 15.94
N PHE A 85 -0.07 0.93 15.40
CA PHE A 85 -0.18 -0.54 15.39
C PHE A 85 -0.22 -1.13 16.80
N LYS A 86 0.47 -0.51 17.76
CA LYS A 86 0.49 -0.98 19.16
C LYS A 86 -0.86 -0.77 19.84
N GLY A 87 -1.53 0.34 19.56
CA GLY A 87 -2.90 0.61 20.02
C GLY A 87 -3.90 -0.41 19.49
N ILE A 88 -3.80 -0.76 18.20
CA ILE A 88 -4.61 -1.84 17.61
C ILE A 88 -4.27 -3.18 18.28
N THR A 89 -2.98 -3.51 18.41
CA THR A 89 -2.50 -4.74 19.02
C THR A 89 -3.05 -4.94 20.43
N ASN A 90 -3.05 -3.89 21.24
CA ASN A 90 -3.60 -3.92 22.60
C ASN A 90 -5.11 -4.16 22.62
N SER A 91 -5.81 -3.86 21.54
CA SER A 91 -7.26 -3.98 21.40
C SER A 91 -7.76 -5.29 20.78
N LEU A 92 -6.88 -6.12 20.23
CA LEU A 92 -7.24 -7.35 19.49
C LEU A 92 -8.17 -8.27 20.27
N ASN A 93 -7.91 -8.52 21.56
CA ASN A 93 -8.75 -9.37 22.40
C ASN A 93 -10.17 -8.79 22.58
N ARG A 94 -10.31 -7.47 22.62
CA ARG A 94 -11.62 -6.80 22.68
C ARG A 94 -12.37 -7.02 21.37
N LEU A 95 -11.72 -6.81 20.22
CA LEU A 95 -12.32 -7.03 18.90
C LEU A 95 -12.74 -8.49 18.72
N LYS A 96 -11.92 -9.43 19.17
CA LYS A 96 -12.26 -10.87 19.15
C LYS A 96 -13.48 -11.20 20.01
N LYS A 97 -13.61 -10.61 21.21
CA LYS A 97 -14.80 -10.76 22.05
C LYS A 97 -16.06 -10.21 21.42
N LEU A 98 -15.95 -9.17 20.57
CA LEU A 98 -17.04 -8.63 19.77
C LEU A 98 -17.33 -9.48 18.50
N ARG A 99 -16.66 -10.64 18.36
CA ARG A 99 -16.82 -11.62 17.28
C ARG A 99 -16.31 -11.17 15.91
N PHE A 100 -15.47 -10.14 15.83
CA PHE A 100 -14.77 -9.86 14.59
C PHE A 100 -13.77 -10.99 14.27
N THR A 101 -13.73 -11.36 13.00
CA THR A 101 -12.87 -12.42 12.48
C THR A 101 -11.63 -11.88 11.79
N SER A 102 -11.67 -10.61 11.42
CA SER A 102 -10.57 -9.89 10.78
C SER A 102 -10.55 -8.42 11.19
N ILE A 103 -9.37 -7.81 11.08
CA ILE A 103 -9.21 -6.35 11.04
C ILE A 103 -8.83 -5.95 9.62
N TRP A 104 -9.33 -4.80 9.16
CA TRP A 104 -8.91 -4.15 7.93
C TRP A 104 -8.36 -2.78 8.30
N VAL A 105 -7.05 -2.57 8.09
CA VAL A 105 -6.34 -1.34 8.42
C VAL A 105 -6.12 -0.47 7.17
N THR A 106 -6.22 0.85 7.34
CA THR A 106 -5.85 1.83 6.30
C THR A 106 -4.43 1.60 5.80
N PRO A 107 -4.02 2.13 4.61
CA PRO A 107 -2.73 1.82 4.03
C PRO A 107 -1.58 2.05 5.03
N PRO A 108 -0.79 1.01 5.32
CA PRO A 108 0.28 1.09 6.33
C PRO A 108 1.62 1.60 5.77
N VAL A 109 1.72 1.86 4.46
CA VAL A 109 2.95 2.29 3.79
C VAL A 109 3.35 3.70 4.17
N LYS A 110 4.64 4.03 4.06
CA LYS A 110 5.13 5.37 4.39
C LYS A 110 4.53 6.44 3.47
N GLN A 111 4.02 7.50 4.05
CA GLN A 111 3.28 8.57 3.41
C GLN A 111 4.13 9.84 3.20
N GLN A 112 3.67 10.71 2.31
CA GLN A 112 3.99 12.13 2.35
C GLN A 112 3.30 12.74 3.57
N THR A 113 4.08 13.22 4.54
CA THR A 113 3.56 13.65 5.84
C THR A 113 2.47 14.71 5.72
N MET A 114 2.72 15.75 4.92
CA MET A 114 1.82 16.88 4.74
C MET A 114 1.54 17.12 3.27
N GLN A 115 0.29 17.47 2.96
CA GLN A 115 -0.12 17.98 1.65
C GLN A 115 -1.09 19.16 1.89
N GLY A 116 -0.68 20.35 1.45
CA GLY A 116 -1.39 21.58 1.82
C GLY A 116 -1.47 21.75 3.34
N ASN A 117 -2.69 21.87 3.88
CA ASN A 117 -2.95 22.07 5.30
C ASN A 117 -3.41 20.79 6.03
N SER A 118 -3.19 19.63 5.44
CA SER A 118 -3.59 18.33 6.01
C SER A 118 -2.41 17.38 6.11
N ALA A 119 -2.45 16.51 7.11
CA ALA A 119 -1.52 15.40 7.26
C ALA A 119 -2.07 14.11 6.62
N ALA A 120 -1.19 13.17 6.33
CA ALA A 120 -1.51 11.90 5.68
C ALA A 120 -2.08 10.83 6.65
N TYR A 121 -2.81 11.24 7.69
CA TYR A 121 -3.35 10.38 8.74
C TYR A 121 -4.19 9.20 8.24
N HIS A 122 -4.75 9.35 7.04
CA HIS A 122 -5.60 8.34 6.39
C HIS A 122 -4.80 7.27 5.63
N GLY A 123 -3.54 7.52 5.25
CA GLY A 123 -2.67 6.54 4.59
C GLY A 123 -2.74 6.48 3.07
N TYR A 124 -3.38 7.44 2.37
CA TYR A 124 -3.57 7.38 0.91
C TYR A 124 -2.60 8.27 0.11
N TRP A 125 -1.55 8.83 0.73
CA TRP A 125 -0.51 9.62 0.06
C TRP A 125 0.84 8.90 0.08
N GLY A 126 0.87 7.69 -0.50
CA GLY A 126 2.04 6.81 -0.46
C GLY A 126 3.27 7.38 -1.16
N LEU A 127 4.41 7.35 -0.45
CA LEU A 127 5.75 7.67 -0.98
C LEU A 127 6.65 6.45 -1.04
N ASP A 128 6.74 5.67 0.06
CA ASP A 128 7.58 4.48 0.13
C ASP A 128 6.69 3.25 0.41
N PHE A 129 6.43 2.49 -0.63
CA PHE A 129 5.59 1.29 -0.58
C PHE A 129 6.35 0.05 -0.09
N THR A 130 7.61 0.20 0.32
CA THR A 130 8.46 -0.92 0.77
C THR A 130 8.56 -1.05 2.28
N THR A 131 8.09 -0.04 3.02
CA THR A 131 8.15 0.04 4.48
C THR A 131 6.87 0.61 5.08
N VAL A 132 6.69 0.46 6.39
CA VAL A 132 5.57 1.03 7.14
C VAL A 132 5.78 2.51 7.42
N ASP A 133 4.68 3.22 7.64
CA ASP A 133 4.72 4.63 8.04
C ASP A 133 5.22 4.77 9.50
N PRO A 134 6.22 5.64 9.76
CA PRO A 134 6.76 5.82 11.09
C PRO A 134 5.76 6.42 12.10
N TYR A 135 4.69 7.07 11.66
CA TYR A 135 3.60 7.52 12.54
C TYR A 135 2.77 6.36 13.07
N LEU A 136 2.71 5.26 12.35
CA LEU A 136 1.97 4.08 12.74
C LEU A 136 2.81 3.06 13.54
N GLY A 137 4.12 3.29 13.62
CA GLY A 137 5.08 2.42 14.29
C GLY A 137 6.17 1.87 13.37
N SER A 138 6.93 0.92 13.86
CA SER A 138 7.99 0.22 13.12
C SER A 138 7.45 -1.01 12.38
N GLU A 139 8.28 -1.58 11.47
CA GLU A 139 8.00 -2.89 10.87
C GLU A 139 7.85 -4.01 11.92
N TYR A 140 8.53 -3.88 13.04
CA TYR A 140 8.40 -4.81 14.16
C TYR A 140 6.99 -4.72 14.77
N ASP A 141 6.49 -3.52 15.02
CA ASP A 141 5.15 -3.32 15.59
C ASP A 141 4.05 -3.84 14.67
N PHE A 142 4.21 -3.64 13.36
CA PHE A 142 3.28 -4.21 12.39
C PHE A 142 3.33 -5.75 12.34
N LYS A 143 4.54 -6.34 12.39
CA LYS A 143 4.69 -7.81 12.49
C LYS A 143 4.09 -8.34 13.79
N GLU A 144 4.29 -7.65 14.91
CA GLU A 144 3.72 -8.01 16.20
C GLU A 144 2.18 -8.00 16.14
N LEU A 145 1.58 -6.98 15.51
CA LEU A 145 0.14 -6.92 15.28
C LEU A 145 -0.35 -8.16 14.52
N VAL A 146 0.29 -8.52 13.41
CA VAL A 146 -0.09 -9.68 12.60
C VAL A 146 0.05 -10.98 13.39
N VAL A 147 1.18 -11.20 14.07
CA VAL A 147 1.43 -12.41 14.87
C VAL A 147 0.39 -12.55 15.99
N LYS A 148 0.11 -11.46 16.71
CA LYS A 148 -0.89 -11.50 17.81
C LYS A 148 -2.32 -11.67 17.32
N ALA A 149 -2.66 -11.11 16.16
CA ALA A 149 -3.95 -11.36 15.51
C ALA A 149 -4.09 -12.84 15.13
N HIS A 150 -3.07 -13.42 14.51
CA HIS A 150 -3.06 -14.85 14.15
C HIS A 150 -3.17 -15.77 15.38
N ALA A 151 -2.49 -15.44 16.47
CA ALA A 151 -2.53 -16.23 17.70
C ALA A 151 -3.94 -16.38 18.29
N ILE A 152 -4.86 -15.47 17.99
CA ILE A 152 -6.26 -15.52 18.41
C ILE A 152 -7.22 -15.83 17.26
N GLY A 153 -6.70 -16.27 16.11
CA GLY A 153 -7.50 -16.63 14.93
C GLY A 153 -8.20 -15.44 14.27
N MET A 154 -7.53 -14.28 14.19
CA MET A 154 -7.99 -13.11 13.43
C MET A 154 -7.11 -12.87 12.20
N LYS A 155 -7.70 -12.57 11.04
CA LYS A 155 -7.00 -12.14 9.83
C LYS A 155 -6.62 -10.66 9.92
N VAL A 156 -5.54 -10.31 9.23
CA VAL A 156 -5.14 -8.92 9.00
C VAL A 156 -5.23 -8.61 7.51
N ILE A 157 -6.19 -7.79 7.14
CA ILE A 157 -6.39 -7.28 5.78
C ILE A 157 -5.83 -5.86 5.75
N ILE A 158 -5.04 -5.54 4.74
CA ILE A 158 -4.55 -4.17 4.57
C ILE A 158 -5.16 -3.51 3.36
N ASP A 159 -5.31 -2.20 3.46
CA ASP A 159 -5.64 -1.35 2.33
C ASP A 159 -4.41 -1.13 1.45
N ILE A 160 -4.56 -1.20 0.15
CA ILE A 160 -3.47 -0.95 -0.80
C ILE A 160 -3.91 0.03 -1.88
N VAL A 161 -2.95 0.84 -2.33
CA VAL A 161 -3.13 1.80 -3.41
C VAL A 161 -2.21 1.43 -4.58
N VAL A 162 -2.76 1.37 -5.79
CA VAL A 162 -2.00 1.13 -7.04
C VAL A 162 -2.30 2.19 -8.11
N ASN A 163 -3.37 2.97 -7.91
CA ASN A 163 -3.81 4.00 -8.84
C ASN A 163 -2.86 5.19 -8.85
N HIS A 164 -2.44 5.65 -7.70
CA HIS A 164 -1.70 6.90 -7.53
C HIS A 164 -0.61 6.80 -6.46
N THR A 165 0.26 7.79 -6.46
CA THR A 165 1.21 8.07 -5.38
C THR A 165 0.94 9.46 -4.82
N ALA A 166 1.69 9.89 -3.79
CA ALA A 166 1.67 11.25 -3.30
C ALA A 166 1.91 12.27 -4.43
N ASP A 167 1.37 13.48 -4.27
CA ASP A 167 1.54 14.63 -5.17
C ASP A 167 3.00 15.14 -5.11
N VAL A 168 3.81 14.73 -6.06
CA VAL A 168 5.23 15.08 -6.19
C VAL A 168 5.54 15.68 -7.58
N ILE A 169 4.77 15.24 -8.59
CA ILE A 169 4.94 15.71 -9.97
C ILE A 169 4.18 17.03 -10.13
N GLN A 170 4.89 18.03 -10.65
CA GLN A 170 4.34 19.36 -10.90
C GLN A 170 4.25 19.61 -12.40
N TYR A 171 3.27 20.40 -12.83
CA TYR A 171 3.11 20.82 -14.21
C TYR A 171 3.44 22.31 -14.34
N SER A 172 4.07 22.69 -15.46
CA SER A 172 4.52 24.09 -15.71
C SER A 172 3.37 25.06 -15.99
N ASP A 173 2.20 24.54 -16.31
CA ASP A 173 0.96 25.29 -16.54
C ASP A 173 -0.04 25.06 -15.38
N ASN A 174 -1.33 25.10 -15.64
CA ASN A 174 -2.34 24.74 -14.67
C ASN A 174 -2.52 23.20 -14.60
N ASN A 175 -3.16 22.71 -13.55
CA ASN A 175 -3.45 21.27 -13.37
C ASN A 175 -4.70 20.79 -14.12
N ALA A 176 -5.30 21.60 -15.00
CA ALA A 176 -6.50 21.20 -15.73
C ALA A 176 -6.24 19.97 -16.61
N TYR A 177 -7.16 19.02 -16.58
CA TYR A 177 -7.08 17.78 -17.36
C TYR A 177 -7.03 18.04 -18.87
N VAL A 178 -6.15 17.33 -19.56
CA VAL A 178 -6.03 17.33 -21.02
C VAL A 178 -6.34 15.94 -21.58
N SER A 179 -7.48 15.80 -22.25
CA SER A 179 -7.93 14.54 -22.84
C SER A 179 -6.96 14.02 -23.93
N HIS A 180 -6.72 12.71 -23.97
CA HIS A 180 -5.94 12.10 -25.04
C HIS A 180 -6.61 12.18 -26.42
N LYS A 181 -7.89 12.53 -26.51
CA LYS A 181 -8.57 12.84 -27.78
C LYS A 181 -8.11 14.19 -28.35
N SER A 182 -7.81 15.16 -27.51
CA SER A 182 -7.32 16.48 -27.94
C SER A 182 -5.80 16.52 -28.06
N ALA A 183 -5.08 15.78 -27.21
CA ALA A 183 -3.62 15.65 -27.22
C ALA A 183 -3.24 14.17 -26.99
N PRO A 184 -3.02 13.38 -28.05
CA PRO A 184 -2.68 11.96 -27.92
C PRO A 184 -1.34 11.77 -27.19
N TYR A 185 -1.13 10.59 -26.63
CA TYR A 185 0.21 10.18 -26.19
C TYR A 185 1.13 10.04 -27.41
N LEU A 186 2.38 10.45 -27.24
CA LEU A 186 3.41 10.30 -28.26
C LEU A 186 4.51 9.35 -27.76
N ASP A 187 5.06 8.53 -28.63
CA ASP A 187 6.30 7.82 -28.29
C ASP A 187 7.50 8.79 -28.30
N ALA A 188 8.67 8.33 -27.89
CA ALA A 188 9.88 9.15 -27.85
C ALA A 188 10.33 9.69 -29.23
N SER A 189 9.78 9.20 -30.34
CA SER A 189 10.00 9.73 -31.69
C SER A 189 8.96 10.78 -32.11
N GLY A 190 7.96 11.05 -31.26
CA GLY A 190 6.86 11.95 -31.54
C GLY A 190 5.68 11.31 -32.30
N LYS A 191 5.66 10.00 -32.46
CA LYS A 191 4.57 9.29 -33.12
C LYS A 191 3.42 9.05 -32.15
N PRO A 192 2.16 9.41 -32.51
CA PRO A 192 1.02 9.18 -31.64
C PRO A 192 0.68 7.69 -31.48
N PHE A 193 0.25 7.30 -30.28
CA PHE A 193 -0.22 5.95 -29.98
C PHE A 193 -1.38 5.97 -28.96
N ASP A 194 -2.13 4.88 -28.92
CA ASP A 194 -3.17 4.63 -27.91
C ASP A 194 -2.63 3.63 -26.88
N PRO A 195 -2.49 4.02 -25.58
CA PRO A 195 -2.00 3.13 -24.54
C PRO A 195 -2.91 1.91 -24.30
N ALA A 196 -4.21 2.00 -24.59
CA ALA A 196 -5.12 0.86 -24.47
C ALA A 196 -4.73 -0.32 -25.36
N LEU A 197 -4.05 -0.07 -26.49
CA LEU A 197 -3.54 -1.13 -27.38
C LEU A 197 -2.38 -1.93 -26.79
N PHE A 198 -1.76 -1.42 -25.71
CA PHE A 198 -0.60 -2.04 -25.03
C PHE A 198 -0.94 -2.56 -23.64
N ALA A 199 -2.09 -2.18 -23.10
CA ALA A 199 -2.53 -2.62 -21.78
C ALA A 199 -2.57 -4.16 -21.70
N GLY A 200 -1.98 -4.73 -20.63
CA GLY A 200 -1.85 -6.17 -20.43
C GLY A 200 -0.82 -6.88 -21.33
N LYS A 201 -0.03 -6.14 -22.12
CA LYS A 201 1.05 -6.69 -22.96
C LYS A 201 2.42 -6.51 -22.29
N ASP A 202 3.41 -7.27 -22.75
CA ASP A 202 4.81 -7.20 -22.28
C ASP A 202 5.62 -6.08 -22.97
N THR A 203 5.04 -5.37 -23.92
CA THR A 203 5.70 -4.31 -24.70
C THR A 203 4.93 -3.02 -24.58
N PHE A 204 5.66 -1.91 -24.52
CA PHE A 204 5.09 -0.55 -24.51
C PHE A 204 6.02 0.38 -25.32
N PRO A 205 5.49 1.43 -25.99
CA PRO A 205 6.33 2.42 -26.65
C PRO A 205 7.30 3.08 -25.67
N LYS A 206 8.53 3.37 -26.11
CA LYS A 206 9.46 4.17 -25.32
C LYS A 206 8.90 5.58 -25.18
N LEU A 207 8.90 6.10 -23.95
CA LEU A 207 8.43 7.45 -23.64
C LEU A 207 9.59 8.41 -23.36
N ASP A 208 9.33 9.69 -23.54
CA ASP A 208 10.21 10.81 -23.20
C ASP A 208 9.39 11.88 -22.47
N ALA A 209 9.85 12.33 -21.32
CA ALA A 209 9.12 13.26 -20.46
C ALA A 209 8.80 14.60 -21.14
N ASN A 210 9.62 15.01 -22.11
CA ASN A 210 9.45 16.29 -22.83
C ASN A 210 8.54 16.19 -24.07
N ILE A 211 8.26 14.97 -24.54
CA ILE A 211 7.59 14.72 -25.82
C ILE A 211 6.28 13.99 -25.63
N SER A 212 6.24 12.99 -24.74
CA SER A 212 5.21 11.97 -24.74
C SER A 212 3.88 12.40 -24.12
N PHE A 213 3.86 13.48 -23.35
CA PHE A 213 2.71 13.86 -22.52
C PHE A 213 2.11 15.20 -22.90
N ALA A 214 0.82 15.34 -22.64
CA ALA A 214 0.09 16.60 -22.86
C ALA A 214 0.54 17.69 -21.89
N LYS A 215 0.87 17.33 -20.66
CA LYS A 215 1.48 18.19 -19.64
C LYS A 215 2.98 17.94 -19.62
N LYS A 216 3.75 18.97 -19.28
CA LYS A 216 5.20 18.83 -19.07
C LYS A 216 5.45 18.54 -17.59
N PRO A 217 5.69 17.28 -17.22
CA PRO A 217 5.92 16.92 -15.82
C PRO A 217 7.32 17.35 -15.39
N SER A 218 7.42 17.79 -14.15
CA SER A 218 8.67 18.07 -13.48
C SER A 218 8.62 17.65 -12.02
N VAL A 219 9.78 17.36 -11.44
CA VAL A 219 9.94 17.04 -10.03
C VAL A 219 11.09 17.88 -9.49
N ASP A 220 10.89 18.48 -8.33
CA ASP A 220 11.97 19.20 -7.65
C ASP A 220 13.16 18.28 -7.40
N ALA A 221 14.38 18.80 -7.55
CA ALA A 221 15.61 18.03 -7.40
C ALA A 221 15.72 17.33 -6.03
N ALA A 222 15.19 17.93 -4.97
CA ALA A 222 15.13 17.35 -3.64
C ALA A 222 14.22 16.11 -3.56
N ASN A 223 13.22 16.02 -4.45
CA ASN A 223 12.21 14.97 -4.48
C ASN A 223 12.46 13.91 -5.58
N ALA A 224 13.50 14.07 -6.40
CA ALA A 224 13.76 13.24 -7.58
C ALA A 224 13.84 11.73 -7.29
N ASN A 225 14.16 11.34 -6.04
CA ASN A 225 14.27 9.93 -5.61
C ASN A 225 13.49 9.66 -4.32
N ILE A 226 12.45 10.43 -4.04
CA ILE A 226 11.71 10.34 -2.77
C ILE A 226 10.79 9.12 -2.71
N LYS A 227 10.30 8.67 -3.88
CA LYS A 227 9.39 7.52 -3.98
C LYS A 227 10.15 6.20 -3.99
N LYS A 228 9.56 5.17 -3.42
CA LYS A 228 10.08 3.80 -3.46
C LYS A 228 8.96 2.79 -3.71
N PRO A 229 9.25 1.75 -4.49
CA PRO A 229 10.54 1.43 -5.16
C PRO A 229 10.89 2.38 -6.31
N ALA A 230 12.11 2.24 -6.83
CA ALA A 230 12.73 3.19 -7.76
C ALA A 230 11.94 3.47 -9.04
N PHE A 231 11.14 2.49 -9.55
CA PHE A 231 10.32 2.70 -10.76
C PHE A 231 9.30 3.84 -10.59
N LEU A 232 8.91 4.18 -9.36
CA LEU A 232 8.00 5.28 -9.06
C LEU A 232 8.66 6.67 -9.16
N ASN A 233 9.98 6.75 -9.35
CA ASN A 233 10.67 8.02 -9.60
C ASN A 233 10.82 8.34 -11.10
N ASP A 234 10.51 7.39 -11.98
CA ASP A 234 10.45 7.66 -13.41
C ASP A 234 9.13 8.37 -13.74
N ILE A 235 9.18 9.67 -14.04
CA ILE A 235 8.01 10.46 -14.35
C ILE A 235 7.26 9.99 -15.61
N THR A 236 7.89 9.16 -16.46
CA THR A 236 7.22 8.52 -17.59
C THR A 236 6.34 7.33 -17.17
N ASN A 237 6.36 6.94 -15.90
CA ASN A 237 5.48 5.94 -15.31
C ASN A 237 4.17 6.55 -14.77
N TYR A 238 3.87 7.79 -15.14
CA TYR A 238 2.64 8.49 -14.79
C TYR A 238 1.93 9.00 -16.05
N HIS A 239 0.61 9.15 -15.97
CA HIS A 239 -0.18 9.60 -17.12
C HIS A 239 0.09 11.06 -17.52
N ASN A 240 0.42 11.90 -16.56
CA ASN A 240 0.78 13.31 -16.78
C ASN A 240 -0.26 14.07 -17.62
N ARG A 241 -1.53 13.99 -17.18
CA ARG A 241 -2.68 14.60 -17.87
C ARG A 241 -3.32 15.75 -17.11
N GLY A 242 -2.89 16.00 -15.87
CA GLY A 242 -3.54 16.94 -14.94
C GLY A 242 -4.72 16.31 -14.20
N ASP A 243 -5.35 17.09 -13.33
CA ASP A 243 -6.36 16.64 -12.36
C ASP A 243 -7.59 16.08 -13.06
N SER A 244 -8.05 14.92 -12.60
CA SER A 244 -9.28 14.30 -13.06
C SER A 244 -10.47 15.25 -12.89
N ASN A 245 -11.27 15.39 -13.94
CA ASN A 245 -12.56 16.05 -13.87
C ASN A 245 -13.73 15.08 -13.63
N TRP A 246 -13.42 13.86 -13.26
CA TRP A 246 -14.35 12.77 -12.91
C TRP A 246 -15.29 12.35 -14.03
N SER A 247 -14.93 12.62 -15.26
CA SER A 247 -15.74 12.28 -16.45
C SER A 247 -14.91 11.71 -17.58
N GLY A 248 -15.49 10.82 -18.38
CA GLY A 248 -14.87 10.23 -19.54
C GLY A 248 -13.57 9.50 -19.19
N THR A 249 -12.50 9.75 -19.96
CA THR A 249 -11.21 9.09 -19.76
C THR A 249 -10.42 9.62 -18.58
N SER A 250 -10.73 10.84 -18.10
CA SER A 250 -10.04 11.40 -16.92
C SER A 250 -10.23 10.57 -15.65
N VAL A 251 -11.23 9.69 -15.64
CA VAL A 251 -11.46 8.74 -14.56
C VAL A 251 -10.34 7.69 -14.45
N LEU A 252 -9.62 7.44 -15.58
CA LEU A 252 -8.59 6.40 -15.71
C LEU A 252 -7.17 6.95 -15.91
N ASP A 253 -7.04 8.24 -16.26
CA ASP A 253 -5.75 8.81 -16.63
C ASP A 253 -5.54 10.26 -16.13
N GLY A 254 -6.38 10.73 -15.22
CA GLY A 254 -6.24 12.02 -14.56
C GLY A 254 -5.85 11.89 -13.10
N ASP A 255 -5.05 12.83 -12.63
CA ASP A 255 -4.56 12.87 -11.25
C ASP A 255 -5.72 12.89 -10.25
N PHE A 256 -5.62 12.07 -9.21
CA PHE A 256 -6.69 11.86 -8.24
C PHE A 256 -6.59 12.93 -7.13
N PHE A 257 -7.30 14.06 -7.29
CA PHE A 257 -7.19 15.22 -6.38
C PHE A 257 -5.74 15.74 -6.25
N GLY A 258 -5.00 15.81 -7.36
CA GLY A 258 -3.60 16.20 -7.39
C GLY A 258 -2.60 15.08 -7.10
N LEU A 259 -3.04 13.90 -6.67
CA LEU A 259 -2.16 12.73 -6.48
C LEU A 259 -1.72 12.17 -7.82
N ASP A 260 -0.42 11.90 -7.96
CA ASP A 260 0.20 11.51 -9.23
C ASP A 260 -0.36 10.18 -9.75
N ASP A 261 -1.09 10.21 -10.85
CA ASP A 261 -1.78 9.06 -11.43
C ASP A 261 -0.82 8.15 -12.19
N VAL A 262 -0.73 6.89 -11.76
CA VAL A 262 0.28 5.92 -12.25
C VAL A 262 -0.15 5.27 -13.56
N PHE A 263 0.77 5.22 -14.53
CA PHE A 263 0.52 4.68 -15.88
C PHE A 263 0.38 3.14 -15.90
N THR A 264 -0.74 2.65 -15.38
CA THR A 264 -0.98 1.21 -15.14
C THR A 264 -1.09 0.36 -16.41
N GLN A 265 -1.12 0.94 -17.61
CA GLN A 265 -0.99 0.22 -18.89
C GLN A 265 0.46 -0.22 -19.18
N LYS A 266 1.47 0.39 -18.51
CA LYS A 266 2.88 0.04 -18.74
C LYS A 266 3.25 -1.26 -18.03
N PRO A 267 3.86 -2.22 -18.73
CA PRO A 267 4.23 -3.51 -18.13
C PRO A 267 5.26 -3.39 -16.99
N GLU A 268 6.12 -2.38 -17.02
CA GLU A 268 7.06 -2.07 -15.95
C GLU A 268 6.32 -1.70 -14.65
N VAL A 269 5.30 -0.86 -14.76
CA VAL A 269 4.46 -0.45 -13.63
C VAL A 269 3.68 -1.64 -13.07
N VAL A 270 3.07 -2.45 -13.95
CA VAL A 270 2.36 -3.67 -13.53
C VAL A 270 3.27 -4.62 -12.76
N LYS A 271 4.48 -4.87 -13.28
CA LYS A 271 5.49 -5.72 -12.61
C LYS A 271 5.93 -5.13 -11.27
N GLY A 272 6.19 -3.83 -11.23
CA GLY A 272 6.58 -3.13 -10.00
C GLY A 272 5.53 -3.26 -8.90
N TRP A 273 4.26 -3.05 -9.21
CA TRP A 273 3.18 -3.21 -8.25
C TRP A 273 2.98 -4.67 -7.80
N ILE A 274 3.10 -5.64 -8.71
CA ILE A 274 3.05 -7.06 -8.34
C ILE A 274 4.18 -7.40 -7.37
N GLU A 275 5.40 -6.92 -7.61
CA GLU A 275 6.54 -7.15 -6.72
C GLU A 275 6.31 -6.52 -5.33
N VAL A 276 5.91 -5.25 -5.29
CA VAL A 276 5.61 -4.55 -4.03
C VAL A 276 4.63 -5.35 -3.18
N TRP A 277 3.44 -5.62 -3.73
CA TRP A 277 2.36 -6.21 -2.95
C TRP A 277 2.55 -7.71 -2.70
N SER A 278 3.28 -8.43 -3.54
CA SER A 278 3.72 -9.80 -3.23
C SER A 278 4.72 -9.82 -2.06
N ASN A 279 5.63 -8.85 -2.00
CA ASN A 279 6.58 -8.72 -0.89
C ASN A 279 5.89 -8.42 0.45
N TRP A 280 4.82 -7.63 0.47
CA TRP A 280 4.05 -7.40 1.70
C TRP A 280 3.43 -8.68 2.26
N ILE A 281 2.96 -9.59 1.40
CA ILE A 281 2.45 -10.90 1.83
C ILE A 281 3.54 -11.71 2.52
N THR A 282 4.71 -11.82 1.91
CA THR A 282 5.82 -12.64 2.44
C THR A 282 6.53 -11.99 3.62
N LYS A 283 6.69 -10.67 3.60
CA LYS A 283 7.42 -9.90 4.63
C LYS A 283 6.62 -9.79 5.93
N PHE A 284 5.31 -9.59 5.84
CA PHE A 284 4.45 -9.30 6.98
C PHE A 284 3.41 -10.37 7.28
N GLY A 285 3.18 -11.33 6.37
CA GLY A 285 2.25 -12.43 6.58
C GLY A 285 0.78 -12.03 6.60
N ILE A 286 0.42 -10.92 5.96
CA ILE A 286 -0.96 -10.41 5.86
C ILE A 286 -1.88 -11.42 5.16
N ASP A 287 -3.18 -11.27 5.35
CA ASP A 287 -4.17 -12.29 4.97
C ASP A 287 -5.13 -11.84 3.86
N GLY A 288 -5.03 -10.62 3.37
CA GLY A 288 -5.89 -10.11 2.30
C GLY A 288 -5.65 -8.66 1.99
N TYR A 289 -6.27 -8.19 0.92
CA TYR A 289 -6.24 -6.80 0.45
C TYR A 289 -7.65 -6.21 0.30
N ARG A 290 -7.81 -4.97 0.69
CA ARG A 290 -8.77 -4.06 0.06
C ARG A 290 -7.98 -3.15 -0.88
N ILE A 291 -8.44 -2.99 -2.10
CA ILE A 291 -7.77 -2.19 -3.12
C ILE A 291 -8.52 -0.88 -3.29
N ASP A 292 -7.84 0.21 -2.93
CA ASP A 292 -8.33 1.57 -3.05
C ASP A 292 -8.57 1.96 -4.51
N THR A 293 -9.61 2.75 -4.76
CA THR A 293 -9.90 3.38 -6.05
C THR A 293 -9.79 2.45 -7.27
N ALA A 294 -10.14 1.16 -7.11
CA ALA A 294 -9.98 0.16 -8.17
C ALA A 294 -10.74 0.50 -9.46
N LYS A 295 -11.79 1.33 -9.37
CA LYS A 295 -12.54 1.86 -10.50
C LYS A 295 -11.71 2.76 -11.42
N HIS A 296 -10.66 3.37 -10.89
CA HIS A 296 -9.83 4.36 -11.56
C HIS A 296 -8.60 3.78 -12.27
N VAL A 297 -8.41 2.47 -12.20
CA VAL A 297 -7.33 1.72 -12.85
C VAL A 297 -7.86 0.98 -14.07
N ASN A 298 -7.06 0.91 -15.15
CA ASN A 298 -7.49 0.23 -16.38
C ASN A 298 -7.80 -1.25 -16.15
N PRO A 299 -8.82 -1.81 -16.82
CA PRO A 299 -9.30 -3.18 -16.61
C PRO A 299 -8.24 -4.27 -16.86
N GLU A 300 -7.33 -4.04 -17.80
CA GLU A 300 -6.29 -5.00 -18.18
C GLU A 300 -5.25 -5.19 -17.09
N PHE A 301 -4.98 -4.15 -16.30
CA PHE A 301 -4.12 -4.23 -15.12
C PHE A 301 -4.61 -5.32 -14.15
N TRP A 302 -5.90 -5.34 -13.85
CA TRP A 302 -6.50 -6.27 -12.91
C TRP A 302 -6.39 -7.71 -13.36
N LYS A 303 -6.55 -7.97 -14.66
CA LYS A 303 -6.42 -9.31 -15.26
C LYS A 303 -5.02 -9.91 -15.10
N VAL A 304 -4.00 -9.07 -14.92
CA VAL A 304 -2.61 -9.49 -14.67
C VAL A 304 -2.29 -9.46 -13.18
N PHE A 305 -2.64 -8.38 -12.50
CA PHE A 305 -2.29 -8.14 -11.09
C PHE A 305 -2.96 -9.15 -10.15
N ILE A 306 -4.29 -9.29 -10.21
CA ILE A 306 -5.03 -10.15 -9.26
C ILE A 306 -4.56 -11.61 -9.28
N PRO A 307 -4.44 -12.29 -10.46
CA PRO A 307 -3.92 -13.65 -10.49
C PRO A 307 -2.49 -13.78 -9.98
N ALA A 308 -1.63 -12.77 -10.22
CA ALA A 308 -0.26 -12.78 -9.73
C ALA A 308 -0.20 -12.69 -8.20
N ILE A 309 -1.00 -11.80 -7.59
CA ILE A 309 -1.11 -11.67 -6.13
C ILE A 309 -1.66 -12.94 -5.48
N LEU A 310 -2.72 -13.53 -6.04
CA LEU A 310 -3.27 -14.79 -5.53
C LEU A 310 -2.26 -15.95 -5.64
N LYS A 311 -1.45 -15.98 -6.70
CA LYS A 311 -0.35 -16.93 -6.86
C LYS A 311 0.72 -16.73 -5.78
N ALA A 312 1.11 -15.47 -5.51
CA ALA A 312 2.08 -15.14 -4.47
C ALA A 312 1.55 -15.51 -3.07
N ALA A 313 0.28 -15.19 -2.78
CA ALA A 313 -0.37 -15.57 -1.54
C ALA A 313 -0.38 -17.09 -1.34
N LYS A 314 -0.76 -17.86 -2.37
CA LYS A 314 -0.73 -19.32 -2.33
C LYS A 314 0.68 -19.87 -2.09
N ALA A 315 1.70 -19.29 -2.73
CA ALA A 315 3.09 -19.67 -2.53
C ALA A 315 3.58 -19.37 -1.10
N ALA A 316 3.03 -18.34 -0.45
CA ALA A 316 3.26 -18.01 0.95
C ALA A 316 2.39 -18.82 1.95
N GLY A 317 1.66 -19.85 1.47
CA GLY A 317 0.80 -20.68 2.31
C GLY A 317 -0.58 -20.07 2.62
N LYS A 318 -0.93 -18.93 2.03
CA LYS A 318 -2.24 -18.26 2.21
C LYS A 318 -3.20 -18.76 1.13
N THR A 319 -3.91 -19.86 1.42
CA THR A 319 -4.84 -20.49 0.45
C THR A 319 -6.19 -19.79 0.36
N ASP A 320 -6.53 -19.01 1.37
CA ASP A 320 -7.74 -18.17 1.45
C ASP A 320 -7.29 -16.71 1.65
N PHE A 321 -7.08 -16.01 0.53
CA PHE A 321 -6.59 -14.63 0.49
C PHE A 321 -7.65 -13.74 -0.17
N PRO A 322 -8.55 -13.11 0.63
CA PRO A 322 -9.57 -12.22 0.10
C PRO A 322 -8.95 -10.97 -0.52
N ILE A 323 -9.51 -10.55 -1.65
CA ILE A 323 -9.22 -9.28 -2.30
C ILE A 323 -10.55 -8.60 -2.60
N TYR A 324 -10.72 -7.40 -2.04
CA TYR A 324 -11.91 -6.57 -2.25
C TYR A 324 -11.54 -5.29 -3.00
N GLY A 325 -12.11 -5.08 -4.17
CA GLY A 325 -11.96 -3.82 -4.91
C GLY A 325 -12.93 -2.74 -4.40
N GLU A 326 -12.44 -1.53 -4.21
CA GLU A 326 -13.33 -0.39 -4.05
C GLU A 326 -13.80 0.09 -5.42
N ILE A 327 -15.09 -0.16 -5.70
CA ILE A 327 -15.78 0.30 -6.90
C ILE A 327 -16.92 1.21 -6.45
N PHE A 328 -16.57 2.47 -6.17
CA PHE A 328 -17.56 3.46 -5.73
C PHE A 328 -18.53 3.79 -6.87
N ASP A 329 -19.61 3.02 -6.93
CA ASP A 329 -20.66 3.17 -7.93
C ASP A 329 -21.99 2.64 -7.37
N SER A 330 -23.06 3.40 -7.55
CA SER A 330 -24.42 2.98 -7.14
C SER A 330 -25.09 2.01 -8.12
N ASN A 331 -24.47 1.78 -9.29
CA ASN A 331 -24.99 0.84 -10.27
C ASN A 331 -24.39 -0.56 -10.06
N PRO A 332 -25.18 -1.56 -9.63
CA PRO A 332 -24.68 -2.91 -9.38
C PRO A 332 -24.13 -3.61 -10.65
N LEU A 333 -24.55 -3.17 -11.83
CA LEU A 333 -23.99 -3.70 -13.09
C LEU A 333 -22.55 -3.24 -13.30
N THR A 334 -22.20 -1.99 -12.95
CA THR A 334 -20.82 -1.49 -12.97
C THR A 334 -19.96 -2.29 -12.01
N THR A 335 -20.41 -2.45 -10.77
CA THR A 335 -19.69 -3.19 -9.72
C THR A 335 -19.47 -4.65 -10.12
N ALA A 336 -20.50 -5.32 -10.67
CA ALA A 336 -20.44 -6.71 -11.11
C ALA A 336 -19.44 -6.95 -12.26
N GLN A 337 -19.13 -5.93 -13.09
CA GLN A 337 -18.12 -6.06 -14.17
C GLN A 337 -16.74 -6.41 -13.63
N PHE A 338 -16.36 -5.88 -12.48
CA PHE A 338 -15.05 -6.14 -11.87
C PHE A 338 -14.90 -7.59 -11.45
N VAL A 339 -15.95 -8.21 -10.92
CA VAL A 339 -15.94 -9.64 -10.57
C VAL A 339 -16.00 -10.52 -11.81
N ARG A 340 -16.88 -10.19 -12.77
CA ARG A 340 -17.12 -11.03 -13.95
C ARG A 340 -16.00 -10.96 -14.99
N ASN A 341 -15.41 -9.77 -15.18
CA ASN A 341 -14.55 -9.49 -16.33
C ASN A 341 -13.12 -9.10 -15.98
N GLN A 342 -12.84 -8.79 -14.69
CA GLN A 342 -11.55 -8.22 -14.26
C GLN A 342 -10.86 -9.00 -13.13
N ALA A 343 -11.26 -10.27 -12.94
CA ALA A 343 -10.67 -11.23 -12.02
C ALA A 343 -10.75 -10.90 -10.52
N PHE A 344 -11.52 -9.89 -10.09
CA PHE A 344 -11.71 -9.63 -8.66
C PHE A 344 -12.48 -10.76 -7.98
N PRO A 345 -11.97 -11.34 -6.87
CA PRO A 345 -12.74 -12.29 -6.07
C PRO A 345 -13.97 -11.66 -5.40
N GLY A 346 -13.89 -10.36 -5.08
CA GLY A 346 -14.98 -9.62 -4.47
C GLY A 346 -14.79 -8.11 -4.62
N VAL A 347 -15.84 -7.36 -4.38
CA VAL A 347 -15.85 -5.89 -4.38
C VAL A 347 -16.66 -5.39 -3.20
N LEU A 348 -16.39 -4.15 -2.76
CA LEU A 348 -17.25 -3.48 -1.79
C LEU A 348 -18.55 -3.08 -2.49
N ASP A 349 -19.68 -3.37 -1.85
CA ASP A 349 -20.99 -3.05 -2.40
C ASP A 349 -21.46 -1.65 -1.95
N PHE A 350 -21.44 -0.72 -2.88
CA PHE A 350 -21.95 0.65 -2.70
C PHE A 350 -23.34 0.87 -3.32
N ALA A 351 -23.89 -0.17 -3.96
CA ALA A 351 -25.21 -0.10 -4.59
C ALA A 351 -26.35 -0.40 -3.61
N PHE A 352 -26.02 -0.86 -2.41
CA PHE A 352 -26.95 -1.29 -1.39
C PHE A 352 -27.57 -0.12 -0.60
#